data_2c1a9176483a6e2b5d56ec514e10b50d
#
_entry.id   2c1a9176483a6e2b5d56ec514e10b50d
#
_cell.length_a   1.000
_cell.length_b   1.000
_cell.length_c   1.000
_cell.angle_alpha   90.00
_cell.angle_beta   90.00
_cell.angle_gamma   90.00
#
_symmetry.space_group_name_H-M   'P 1'
#
loop_
_entity.id
_entity.type
_entity.pdbx_description
1 polymer ?
#
loop_
_entity_poly.entity_id
_entity_poly.type
_entity_poly.pdbx_seq_one_letter_code
_entity_poly.pdbx_strand_id
1 'polypeptide(L)'
;MEFTDQNIGAKLFESITGGLYDGNPNCLREYIQNSIDHGAKNIEIRRLMGGRVISIKDDGPGMSSKEIVKALSLGVSEKDETMAGWRGIGTWSGIPSCLQLVFITKKRNHPKLRVVVDNEKIRAHQESANATVAEVFLNDITDPIEEPLGKDESIENTHFTEVRLESILPTQEYWYSEEIIKNYLQKVIPAPFDEKKFKFAKEINEWLLNNGVKYREAKVFFNGERIYRAPFETESYYDAVVKPVFLDGNSNVIAVGWLLSLKHRKKSKWPRSGILFKKKGYTIGDENFIQQYFIGTFHQWQYGELHIVSKDIRENSARDGFEFNHGKIQGFLDWVKKEAAVWENINRYKTDVGKTDTVNKIRSLLDLGNVDKAKQEVKNLEEGLTTPRSYPKASYLASLKPQIDATFTKNLSELKDIKSQIKQAEKEGKSDIVRQRRELYWAIVDTYPLPMRQDLKRVRKGHEGDLIIAALDSLERLIENKTGLKERTFHNLTQKAFGWHEVKAGNHPPILEIDPTNPALNRQFGVLIYTIHNLFENKFKHERGQETFKWYFDAPEEEKILLRMQLNSIAHFCYRMIETADVKK
;
A
#
# COMPACT_ATOMS: atom_id res chain seq x y z
N MET A 1 -20.26 -51.35 1.31
CA MET A 1 -20.45 -49.96 0.85
C MET A 1 -19.29 -49.69 -0.09
N GLU A 2 -19.52 -49.63 -1.39
CA GLU A 2 -18.47 -49.31 -2.37
C GLU A 2 -18.50 -47.80 -2.56
N PHE A 3 -17.40 -47.14 -2.26
CA PHE A 3 -17.21 -45.73 -2.59
C PHE A 3 -16.75 -45.64 -4.04
N THR A 4 -17.45 -44.87 -4.85
CA THR A 4 -17.12 -44.60 -6.25
C THR A 4 -16.90 -43.11 -6.42
N ASP A 5 -16.33 -42.68 -7.56
CA ASP A 5 -16.10 -41.27 -7.90
C ASP A 5 -17.41 -40.45 -7.88
N GLN A 6 -18.55 -41.09 -7.99
CA GLN A 6 -19.89 -40.50 -7.88
C GLN A 6 -20.27 -40.07 -6.45
N ASN A 7 -19.50 -40.48 -5.42
CA ASN A 7 -19.77 -40.11 -4.03
C ASN A 7 -19.16 -38.77 -3.63
N ILE A 8 -18.45 -38.06 -4.52
CA ILE A 8 -17.83 -36.78 -4.25
C ILE A 8 -18.62 -35.67 -4.96
N GLY A 9 -19.38 -34.90 -4.19
CA GLY A 9 -20.20 -33.80 -4.72
C GLY A 9 -19.38 -32.60 -5.22
N ALA A 10 -19.88 -31.93 -6.27
CA ALA A 10 -19.25 -30.79 -6.89
C ALA A 10 -18.97 -29.59 -5.91
N LYS A 11 -19.75 -29.47 -4.84
CA LYS A 11 -19.54 -28.47 -3.77
C LYS A 11 -18.21 -28.60 -3.04
N LEU A 12 -17.62 -29.83 -3.00
CA LEU A 12 -16.26 -29.97 -2.48
C LEU A 12 -15.23 -29.24 -3.37
N PHE A 13 -15.44 -29.29 -4.68
CA PHE A 13 -14.60 -28.57 -5.63
C PHE A 13 -14.69 -27.05 -5.44
N GLU A 14 -15.90 -26.52 -5.19
CA GLU A 14 -16.11 -25.11 -4.81
C GLU A 14 -15.32 -24.73 -3.56
N SER A 15 -15.44 -25.51 -2.49
CA SER A 15 -14.73 -25.26 -1.23
C SER A 15 -13.22 -25.24 -1.40
N ILE A 16 -12.69 -26.06 -2.31
CA ILE A 16 -11.24 -26.11 -2.61
C ILE A 16 -10.82 -24.93 -3.50
N THR A 17 -11.64 -24.52 -4.46
CA THR A 17 -11.27 -23.48 -5.44
C THR A 17 -11.66 -22.08 -4.99
N GLY A 18 -12.87 -21.89 -4.48
CA GLY A 18 -13.40 -20.60 -4.05
C GLY A 18 -12.98 -20.20 -2.64
N GLY A 19 -13.05 -21.13 -1.68
CA GLY A 19 -12.76 -20.84 -0.27
C GLY A 19 -11.29 -20.60 0.06
N LEU A 20 -10.34 -21.03 -0.77
CA LEU A 20 -8.91 -20.91 -0.51
C LEU A 20 -8.23 -19.73 -1.22
N TYR A 21 -8.83 -19.20 -2.27
CA TYR A 21 -8.17 -18.25 -3.17
C TYR A 21 -8.95 -16.93 -3.38
N ASP A 22 -9.87 -16.63 -2.48
CA ASP A 22 -10.69 -15.41 -2.58
C ASP A 22 -9.88 -14.13 -2.28
N GLY A 23 -10.10 -13.11 -3.06
CA GLY A 23 -9.78 -11.72 -2.74
C GLY A 23 -8.43 -11.13 -3.17
N ASN A 24 -7.43 -11.90 -3.63
CA ASN A 24 -6.13 -11.41 -4.10
C ASN A 24 -5.67 -12.19 -5.35
N PRO A 25 -4.67 -11.69 -6.12
CA PRO A 25 -4.15 -12.43 -7.28
C PRO A 25 -3.35 -13.69 -6.88
N ASN A 26 -3.85 -14.46 -5.91
CA ASN A 26 -3.19 -15.62 -5.32
C ASN A 26 -2.87 -16.71 -6.33
N CYS A 27 -3.67 -16.84 -7.38
CA CYS A 27 -3.42 -17.80 -8.45
C CYS A 27 -2.09 -17.53 -9.19
N LEU A 28 -1.64 -16.26 -9.30
CA LEU A 28 -0.33 -15.96 -9.88
C LEU A 28 0.80 -16.67 -9.13
N ARG A 29 0.75 -16.68 -7.80
CA ARG A 29 1.73 -17.41 -6.97
C ARG A 29 1.75 -18.89 -7.31
N GLU A 30 0.58 -19.51 -7.41
CA GLU A 30 0.46 -20.95 -7.68
C GLU A 30 0.98 -21.31 -9.08
N TYR A 31 0.65 -20.50 -10.11
CA TYR A 31 1.15 -20.75 -11.47
C TYR A 31 2.64 -20.51 -11.59
N ILE A 32 3.19 -19.43 -11.01
CA ILE A 32 4.63 -19.19 -10.95
C ILE A 32 5.34 -20.31 -10.20
N GLN A 33 4.77 -20.75 -9.08
CA GLN A 33 5.32 -21.87 -8.31
C GLN A 33 5.35 -23.16 -9.13
N ASN A 34 4.28 -23.47 -9.85
CA ASN A 34 4.23 -24.63 -10.73
C ASN A 34 5.30 -24.54 -11.82
N SER A 35 5.46 -23.38 -12.47
CA SER A 35 6.49 -23.16 -13.47
C SER A 35 7.91 -23.35 -12.90
N ILE A 36 8.21 -22.77 -11.74
CA ILE A 36 9.52 -22.88 -11.09
C ILE A 36 9.79 -24.33 -10.65
N ASP A 37 8.82 -24.99 -10.05
CA ASP A 37 8.93 -26.38 -9.58
C ASP A 37 9.25 -27.33 -10.74
N HIS A 38 8.72 -27.07 -11.95
CA HIS A 38 8.97 -27.87 -13.15
C HIS A 38 10.15 -27.34 -14.00
N GLY A 39 10.97 -26.44 -13.46
CA GLY A 39 12.27 -26.08 -14.01
C GLY A 39 12.29 -24.92 -14.99
N ALA A 40 11.24 -24.15 -15.09
CA ALA A 40 11.23 -22.89 -15.84
C ALA A 40 12.32 -21.92 -15.34
N LYS A 41 12.97 -21.23 -16.28
CA LYS A 41 13.99 -20.22 -15.99
C LYS A 41 13.48 -18.80 -16.20
N ASN A 42 12.53 -18.64 -17.10
CA ASN A 42 11.89 -17.35 -17.42
C ASN A 42 10.36 -17.53 -17.40
N ILE A 43 9.70 -16.61 -16.74
CA ILE A 43 8.23 -16.58 -16.64
C ILE A 43 7.79 -15.17 -17.01
N GLU A 44 6.95 -15.06 -18.03
CA GLU A 44 6.37 -13.79 -18.51
C GLU A 44 4.91 -13.74 -18.12
N ILE A 45 4.53 -12.70 -17.39
CA ILE A 45 3.13 -12.41 -17.05
C ILE A 45 2.72 -11.18 -17.84
N ARG A 46 1.63 -11.29 -18.60
CA ARG A 46 1.10 -10.21 -19.41
C ARG A 46 -0.35 -9.92 -19.07
N ARG A 47 -0.62 -8.65 -18.95
CA ARG A 47 -1.96 -8.13 -18.82
C ARG A 47 -2.43 -7.64 -20.19
N LEU A 48 -3.39 -8.35 -20.78
CA LEU A 48 -3.86 -8.13 -22.13
C LEU A 48 -5.30 -7.59 -22.14
N MET A 49 -5.72 -6.98 -23.25
CA MET A 49 -7.09 -6.49 -23.45
C MET A 49 -7.60 -5.60 -22.30
N GLY A 50 -6.76 -4.69 -21.82
CA GLY A 50 -7.13 -3.78 -20.71
C GLY A 50 -7.34 -4.48 -19.36
N GLY A 51 -6.80 -5.70 -19.19
CA GLY A 51 -6.92 -6.50 -17.97
C GLY A 51 -8.00 -7.57 -18.04
N ARG A 52 -8.67 -7.73 -19.17
CA ARG A 52 -9.65 -8.82 -19.36
C ARG A 52 -9.01 -10.20 -19.51
N VAL A 53 -7.73 -10.23 -19.87
CA VAL A 53 -6.95 -11.47 -20.02
C VAL A 53 -5.64 -11.30 -19.28
N ILE A 54 -5.31 -12.28 -18.45
CA ILE A 54 -4.00 -12.41 -17.80
C ILE A 54 -3.36 -13.68 -18.36
N SER A 55 -2.18 -13.54 -18.95
CA SER A 55 -1.38 -14.64 -19.48
C SER A 55 -0.15 -14.84 -18.59
N ILE A 56 0.12 -16.08 -18.20
CA ILE A 56 1.32 -16.50 -17.48
C ILE A 56 2.00 -17.57 -18.34
N LYS A 57 3.11 -17.22 -18.98
CA LYS A 57 3.86 -18.10 -19.88
C LYS A 57 5.25 -18.38 -19.32
N ASP A 58 5.64 -19.63 -19.29
CA ASP A 58 6.97 -20.08 -18.85
C ASP A 58 7.74 -20.78 -20.01
N ASP A 59 9.05 -20.87 -19.83
CA ASP A 59 9.96 -21.61 -20.70
C ASP A 59 10.28 -23.02 -20.18
N GLY A 60 9.38 -23.58 -19.36
CA GLY A 60 9.50 -24.94 -18.84
C GLY A 60 9.39 -26.03 -19.93
N PRO A 61 9.51 -27.30 -19.59
CA PRO A 61 9.57 -28.39 -20.57
C PRO A 61 8.28 -28.57 -21.38
N GLY A 62 7.17 -27.95 -20.96
CA GLY A 62 5.84 -28.21 -21.53
C GLY A 62 5.30 -29.60 -21.15
N MET A 63 4.12 -29.93 -21.62
CA MET A 63 3.41 -31.17 -21.28
C MET A 63 2.92 -31.89 -22.52
N SER A 64 2.97 -33.22 -22.52
CA SER A 64 2.27 -34.10 -23.45
C SER A 64 0.79 -34.22 -23.04
N SER A 65 -0.05 -34.84 -23.88
CA SER A 65 -1.47 -35.04 -23.60
C SER A 65 -1.71 -35.79 -22.26
N LYS A 66 -0.91 -36.81 -21.97
CA LYS A 66 -1.02 -37.55 -20.70
C LYS A 66 -0.61 -36.70 -19.49
N GLU A 67 0.45 -35.88 -19.66
CA GLU A 67 0.97 -35.06 -18.57
C GLU A 67 0.02 -33.89 -18.25
N ILE A 68 -0.62 -33.26 -19.23
CA ILE A 68 -1.59 -32.18 -18.96
C ILE A 68 -2.85 -32.71 -18.27
N VAL A 69 -3.37 -33.85 -18.66
CA VAL A 69 -4.49 -34.51 -17.97
C VAL A 69 -4.12 -34.79 -16.50
N LYS A 70 -2.93 -35.30 -16.27
CA LYS A 70 -2.44 -35.55 -14.91
C LYS A 70 -2.24 -34.27 -14.11
N ALA A 71 -1.72 -33.19 -14.71
CA ALA A 71 -1.57 -31.89 -14.06
C ALA A 71 -2.91 -31.24 -13.68
N LEU A 72 -3.99 -31.61 -14.38
CA LEU A 72 -5.35 -31.21 -14.11
C LEU A 72 -6.08 -32.16 -13.15
N SER A 73 -5.46 -33.24 -12.67
CA SER A 73 -6.08 -34.11 -11.67
C SER A 73 -6.11 -33.47 -10.30
N LEU A 74 -7.27 -33.43 -9.65
CA LEU A 74 -7.47 -32.77 -8.36
C LEU A 74 -6.82 -33.56 -7.23
N GLY A 75 -6.02 -32.86 -6.41
CA GLY A 75 -5.35 -33.46 -5.23
C GLY A 75 -4.19 -34.39 -5.56
N VAL A 76 -3.83 -34.56 -6.84
CA VAL A 76 -2.70 -35.39 -7.27
C VAL A 76 -1.46 -34.49 -7.40
N SER A 77 -0.38 -34.87 -6.71
CA SER A 77 0.89 -34.16 -6.79
C SER A 77 2.06 -35.15 -6.73
N GLU A 78 2.94 -35.11 -7.72
CA GLU A 78 4.19 -35.89 -7.75
C GLU A 78 5.39 -35.07 -7.25
N LYS A 79 5.14 -33.94 -6.61
CA LYS A 79 6.18 -33.02 -6.18
C LYS A 79 6.97 -33.58 -5.00
N ASP A 80 8.29 -33.51 -5.10
CA ASP A 80 9.22 -33.92 -4.07
C ASP A 80 9.40 -32.83 -2.99
N GLU A 81 10.18 -33.13 -1.96
CA GLU A 81 10.47 -32.21 -0.84
C GLU A 81 11.20 -30.93 -1.25
N THR A 82 11.81 -30.88 -2.43
CA THR A 82 12.53 -29.68 -2.93
C THR A 82 11.57 -28.68 -3.57
N MET A 83 10.41 -29.15 -4.03
CA MET A 83 9.37 -28.35 -4.67
C MET A 83 8.51 -27.61 -3.65
N ALA A 84 8.02 -26.43 -3.98
CA ALA A 84 7.25 -25.61 -3.06
C ALA A 84 5.77 -26.01 -2.98
N GLY A 85 5.17 -26.47 -4.09
CA GLY A 85 3.80 -26.97 -4.13
C GLY A 85 3.70 -28.46 -3.78
N TRP A 86 2.66 -28.88 -3.08
CA TRP A 86 2.48 -30.30 -2.72
C TRP A 86 1.03 -30.76 -2.65
N ARG A 87 0.05 -29.86 -2.64
CA ARG A 87 -1.38 -30.20 -2.42
C ARG A 87 -2.12 -30.62 -3.67
N GLY A 88 -1.60 -30.35 -4.88
CA GLY A 88 -2.28 -30.69 -6.14
C GLY A 88 -3.58 -29.92 -6.43
N ILE A 89 -3.75 -28.74 -5.79
CA ILE A 89 -4.95 -27.89 -5.97
C ILE A 89 -4.64 -26.55 -6.61
N GLY A 90 -3.38 -26.14 -6.64
CA GLY A 90 -2.96 -24.83 -7.12
C GLY A 90 -3.30 -24.55 -8.59
N THR A 91 -3.39 -25.59 -9.41
CA THR A 91 -3.79 -25.50 -10.83
C THR A 91 -5.17 -24.86 -10.99
N TRP A 92 -6.06 -25.06 -10.03
CA TRP A 92 -7.46 -24.62 -10.04
C TRP A 92 -7.67 -23.24 -9.42
N SER A 93 -6.62 -22.62 -8.90
CA SER A 93 -6.68 -21.34 -8.15
C SER A 93 -7.17 -20.15 -8.97
N GLY A 94 -7.18 -20.22 -10.30
CA GLY A 94 -7.68 -19.17 -11.18
C GLY A 94 -9.20 -19.17 -11.41
N ILE A 95 -9.90 -20.26 -11.06
CA ILE A 95 -11.35 -20.40 -11.30
C ILE A 95 -12.17 -19.24 -10.74
N PRO A 96 -11.93 -18.75 -9.51
CA PRO A 96 -12.73 -17.66 -8.95
C PRO A 96 -12.58 -16.32 -9.71
N SER A 97 -11.53 -16.16 -10.52
CA SER A 97 -11.16 -14.89 -11.11
C SER A 97 -11.65 -14.65 -12.54
N CYS A 98 -12.02 -15.70 -13.28
CA CYS A 98 -12.32 -15.59 -14.72
C CYS A 98 -13.47 -16.51 -15.16
N LEU A 99 -13.98 -16.27 -16.38
CA LEU A 99 -14.99 -17.17 -16.98
C LEU A 99 -14.36 -18.40 -17.62
N GLN A 100 -13.14 -18.27 -18.14
CA GLN A 100 -12.42 -19.41 -18.72
C GLN A 100 -10.98 -19.44 -18.24
N LEU A 101 -10.54 -20.62 -17.82
CA LEU A 101 -9.14 -20.89 -17.50
C LEU A 101 -8.58 -21.77 -18.65
N VAL A 102 -7.59 -21.27 -19.33
CA VAL A 102 -7.04 -21.90 -20.55
C VAL A 102 -5.61 -22.31 -20.31
N PHE A 103 -5.29 -23.56 -20.60
CA PHE A 103 -3.94 -24.09 -20.57
C PHE A 103 -3.48 -24.34 -22.00
N ILE A 104 -2.35 -23.75 -22.38
CA ILE A 104 -1.69 -23.96 -23.64
C ILE A 104 -0.29 -24.50 -23.32
N THR A 105 0.05 -25.65 -23.89
CA THR A 105 1.35 -26.25 -23.61
C THR A 105 1.98 -26.83 -24.89
N LYS A 106 3.27 -26.74 -24.97
CA LYS A 106 4.06 -27.30 -26.04
C LYS A 106 5.27 -28.02 -25.44
N LYS A 107 5.36 -29.31 -25.66
CA LYS A 107 6.51 -30.15 -25.32
C LYS A 107 7.32 -30.46 -26.56
N ARG A 108 8.64 -30.53 -26.46
CA ARG A 108 9.50 -30.91 -27.60
C ARG A 108 9.04 -32.23 -28.21
N ASN A 109 9.00 -32.30 -29.52
CA ASN A 109 8.56 -33.46 -30.30
C ASN A 109 7.10 -33.92 -30.07
N HIS A 110 6.26 -33.06 -29.49
CA HIS A 110 4.82 -33.29 -29.31
C HIS A 110 4.00 -32.17 -29.97
N PRO A 111 2.74 -32.38 -30.27
CA PRO A 111 1.88 -31.31 -30.72
C PRO A 111 1.72 -30.23 -29.66
N LYS A 112 1.36 -29.02 -30.07
CA LYS A 112 0.90 -27.95 -29.18
C LYS A 112 -0.53 -28.26 -28.78
N LEU A 113 -0.81 -28.22 -27.51
CA LEU A 113 -2.09 -28.61 -26.93
C LEU A 113 -2.74 -27.43 -26.24
N ARG A 114 -4.08 -27.40 -26.33
CA ARG A 114 -4.94 -26.45 -25.61
C ARG A 114 -6.00 -27.22 -24.83
N VAL A 115 -6.22 -26.83 -23.57
CA VAL A 115 -7.31 -27.30 -22.73
C VAL A 115 -8.03 -26.08 -22.18
N VAL A 116 -9.36 -26.12 -22.23
CA VAL A 116 -10.22 -25.05 -21.70
C VAL A 116 -11.02 -25.60 -20.53
N VAL A 117 -11.01 -24.88 -19.45
CA VAL A 117 -11.86 -25.09 -18.27
C VAL A 117 -12.93 -24.00 -18.30
N ASP A 118 -14.18 -24.42 -18.44
CA ASP A 118 -15.34 -23.52 -18.49
C ASP A 118 -15.85 -23.26 -17.07
N ASN A 119 -15.37 -22.16 -16.48
CA ASN A 119 -15.70 -21.83 -15.09
C ASN A 119 -17.15 -21.42 -14.89
N GLU A 120 -17.86 -21.01 -15.96
CA GLU A 120 -19.28 -20.68 -15.90
C GLU A 120 -20.10 -21.95 -15.73
N LYS A 121 -19.78 -23.00 -16.49
CA LYS A 121 -20.40 -24.32 -16.32
C LYS A 121 -20.08 -24.96 -14.97
N ILE A 122 -18.82 -24.85 -14.52
CA ILE A 122 -18.42 -25.33 -13.19
C ILE A 122 -19.28 -24.70 -12.09
N ARG A 123 -19.50 -23.39 -12.13
CA ARG A 123 -20.35 -22.69 -11.16
C ARG A 123 -21.81 -23.20 -11.23
N ALA A 124 -22.34 -23.38 -12.43
CA ALA A 124 -23.68 -23.91 -12.60
C ALA A 124 -23.82 -25.34 -12.02
N HIS A 125 -22.82 -26.20 -12.21
CA HIS A 125 -22.78 -27.53 -11.59
C HIS A 125 -22.67 -27.48 -10.06
N GLN A 126 -21.89 -26.54 -9.52
CA GLN A 126 -21.76 -26.33 -8.06
C GLN A 126 -23.08 -25.92 -7.40
N GLU A 127 -23.94 -25.19 -8.10
CA GLU A 127 -25.29 -24.82 -7.63
C GLU A 127 -26.26 -26.00 -7.65
N SER A 128 -25.98 -27.03 -8.43
CA SER A 128 -26.82 -28.25 -8.52
C SER A 128 -26.65 -29.11 -7.28
N ALA A 129 -27.78 -29.56 -6.71
CA ALA A 129 -27.80 -30.37 -5.48
C ALA A 129 -27.13 -31.75 -5.65
N ASN A 130 -27.15 -32.32 -6.86
CA ASN A 130 -26.75 -33.70 -7.15
C ASN A 130 -25.51 -33.82 -8.03
N ALA A 131 -24.90 -32.69 -8.46
CA ALA A 131 -23.72 -32.72 -9.32
C ALA A 131 -22.49 -33.29 -8.59
N THR A 132 -21.70 -34.08 -9.30
CA THR A 132 -20.48 -34.70 -8.80
C THR A 132 -19.22 -34.05 -9.36
N VAL A 133 -18.10 -34.25 -8.68
CA VAL A 133 -16.79 -33.79 -9.20
C VAL A 133 -16.47 -34.48 -10.53
N ALA A 134 -16.86 -35.73 -10.71
CA ALA A 134 -16.64 -36.44 -11.97
C ALA A 134 -17.38 -35.79 -13.15
N GLU A 135 -18.63 -35.34 -12.96
CA GLU A 135 -19.38 -34.61 -14.00
C GLU A 135 -18.71 -33.27 -14.39
N VAL A 136 -18.15 -32.54 -13.43
CA VAL A 136 -17.37 -31.33 -13.71
C VAL A 136 -16.19 -31.66 -14.62
N PHE A 137 -15.43 -32.72 -14.33
CA PHE A 137 -14.27 -33.10 -15.14
C PHE A 137 -14.64 -33.58 -16.53
N LEU A 138 -15.80 -34.25 -16.69
CA LEU A 138 -16.25 -34.78 -17.98
C LEU A 138 -16.90 -33.72 -18.88
N ASN A 139 -17.59 -32.74 -18.32
CA ASN A 139 -18.45 -31.83 -19.08
C ASN A 139 -17.92 -30.40 -19.19
N ASP A 140 -17.09 -29.97 -18.24
CA ASP A 140 -16.69 -28.58 -18.11
C ASP A 140 -15.22 -28.34 -18.46
N ILE A 141 -14.48 -29.42 -18.72
CA ILE A 141 -13.08 -29.40 -19.14
C ILE A 141 -12.98 -30.06 -20.52
N THR A 142 -12.39 -29.38 -21.48
CA THR A 142 -12.18 -29.98 -22.80
C THR A 142 -11.07 -31.02 -22.76
N ASP A 143 -11.18 -32.04 -23.59
CA ASP A 143 -10.02 -32.88 -23.92
C ASP A 143 -8.89 -32.00 -24.52
N PRO A 144 -7.63 -32.43 -24.43
CA PRO A 144 -6.53 -31.72 -25.06
C PRO A 144 -6.70 -31.65 -26.59
N ILE A 145 -6.87 -30.42 -27.11
CA ILE A 145 -7.05 -30.12 -28.53
C ILE A 145 -5.71 -29.69 -29.12
N GLU A 146 -5.36 -30.24 -30.28
CA GLU A 146 -4.16 -29.81 -31.00
C GLU A 146 -4.34 -28.40 -31.62
N GLU A 147 -3.37 -27.53 -31.39
CA GLU A 147 -3.31 -26.19 -32.00
C GLU A 147 -2.20 -26.08 -33.04
N PRO A 148 -2.37 -25.25 -34.07
CA PRO A 148 -1.30 -24.98 -35.03
C PRO A 148 -0.12 -24.28 -34.32
N LEU A 149 1.07 -24.54 -34.82
CA LEU A 149 2.28 -23.86 -34.37
C LEU A 149 2.28 -22.41 -34.86
N GLY A 150 2.74 -21.49 -34.00
CA GLY A 150 2.98 -20.10 -34.39
C GLY A 150 4.15 -19.99 -35.38
N LYS A 151 4.31 -18.81 -35.99
CA LYS A 151 5.36 -18.56 -37.01
C LYS A 151 6.77 -18.86 -36.52
N ASP A 152 7.04 -18.59 -35.25
CA ASP A 152 8.36 -18.75 -34.60
C ASP A 152 8.45 -20.04 -33.77
N GLU A 153 7.46 -20.92 -33.86
CA GLU A 153 7.40 -22.17 -33.13
C GLU A 153 7.80 -23.35 -34.02
N SER A 154 8.57 -24.29 -33.47
CA SER A 154 8.94 -25.54 -34.12
C SER A 154 8.53 -26.74 -33.29
N ILE A 155 8.25 -27.87 -33.96
CA ILE A 155 7.88 -29.11 -33.28
C ILE A 155 9.02 -29.64 -32.39
N GLU A 156 10.26 -29.45 -32.83
CA GLU A 156 11.45 -30.03 -32.22
C GLU A 156 12.00 -29.18 -31.08
N ASN A 157 11.99 -27.85 -31.22
CA ASN A 157 12.72 -26.95 -30.34
C ASN A 157 11.85 -26.15 -29.37
N THR A 158 10.59 -25.91 -29.73
CA THR A 158 9.68 -25.10 -28.90
C THR A 158 9.15 -25.91 -27.73
N HIS A 159 9.23 -25.33 -26.55
CA HIS A 159 8.63 -25.86 -25.34
C HIS A 159 8.20 -24.71 -24.41
N PHE A 160 7.02 -24.81 -23.84
CA PHE A 160 6.48 -23.84 -22.88
C PHE A 160 5.18 -24.35 -22.25
N THR A 161 4.79 -23.73 -21.15
CA THR A 161 3.42 -23.77 -20.66
C THR A 161 2.90 -22.34 -20.51
N GLU A 162 1.68 -22.10 -20.94
CA GLU A 162 0.99 -20.84 -20.78
C GLU A 162 -0.38 -21.10 -20.12
N VAL A 163 -0.64 -20.40 -19.04
CA VAL A 163 -1.94 -20.36 -18.37
C VAL A 163 -2.58 -19.01 -18.65
N ARG A 164 -3.80 -19.00 -19.14
CA ARG A 164 -4.56 -17.77 -19.37
C ARG A 164 -5.82 -17.76 -18.52
N LEU A 165 -6.03 -16.66 -17.83
CA LEU A 165 -7.31 -16.32 -17.23
C LEU A 165 -8.02 -15.42 -18.24
N GLU A 166 -9.04 -15.95 -18.90
CA GLU A 166 -9.78 -15.23 -19.95
C GLU A 166 -11.14 -14.77 -19.42
N SER A 167 -11.53 -13.56 -19.83
CA SER A 167 -12.75 -12.89 -19.33
C SER A 167 -12.75 -12.75 -17.81
N ILE A 168 -11.78 -12.00 -17.30
CA ILE A 168 -11.68 -11.64 -15.88
C ILE A 168 -13.00 -11.04 -15.40
N LEU A 169 -13.48 -11.50 -14.23
CA LEU A 169 -14.73 -11.05 -13.65
C LEU A 169 -14.65 -9.57 -13.22
N PRO A 170 -15.66 -8.75 -13.51
CA PRO A 170 -15.66 -7.32 -13.17
C PRO A 170 -15.51 -7.05 -11.66
N THR A 171 -15.93 -7.97 -10.82
CA THR A 171 -15.82 -7.89 -9.34
C THR A 171 -14.38 -8.05 -8.84
N GLN A 172 -13.46 -8.47 -9.68
CA GLN A 172 -12.06 -8.73 -9.35
C GLN A 172 -11.20 -7.50 -9.70
N GLU A 173 -11.43 -6.37 -9.02
CA GLU A 173 -10.84 -5.06 -9.33
C GLU A 173 -9.30 -5.04 -9.36
N TYR A 174 -8.63 -5.85 -8.54
CA TYR A 174 -7.18 -5.90 -8.47
C TYR A 174 -6.52 -6.31 -9.81
N TRP A 175 -7.21 -7.07 -10.68
CA TRP A 175 -6.67 -7.41 -11.99
C TRP A 175 -6.56 -6.23 -12.96
N TYR A 176 -7.28 -5.14 -12.67
CA TYR A 176 -7.25 -3.92 -13.47
C TYR A 176 -6.17 -2.93 -13.04
N SER A 177 -5.47 -3.19 -11.92
CA SER A 177 -4.37 -2.36 -11.42
C SER A 177 -3.02 -3.07 -11.59
N GLU A 178 -2.16 -2.52 -12.46
CA GLU A 178 -0.80 -3.03 -12.65
C GLU A 178 0.05 -2.90 -11.38
N GLU A 179 -0.15 -1.82 -10.62
CA GLU A 179 0.55 -1.58 -9.37
C GLU A 179 0.22 -2.64 -8.32
N ILE A 180 -1.05 -3.01 -8.18
CA ILE A 180 -1.47 -4.06 -7.24
C ILE A 180 -0.82 -5.40 -7.60
N ILE A 181 -0.88 -5.79 -8.88
CA ILE A 181 -0.27 -7.04 -9.35
C ILE A 181 1.25 -7.02 -9.11
N LYS A 182 1.92 -5.93 -9.48
CA LYS A 182 3.37 -5.78 -9.32
C LYS A 182 3.78 -5.86 -7.84
N ASN A 183 3.09 -5.11 -6.98
CA ASN A 183 3.32 -5.13 -5.53
C ASN A 183 3.10 -6.53 -4.94
N TYR A 184 2.07 -7.23 -5.38
CA TYR A 184 1.81 -8.61 -4.99
C TYR A 184 2.97 -9.53 -5.38
N LEU A 185 3.39 -9.51 -6.65
CA LEU A 185 4.50 -10.34 -7.14
C LEU A 185 5.81 -10.07 -6.39
N GLN A 186 6.18 -8.79 -6.22
CA GLN A 186 7.39 -8.39 -5.50
C GLN A 186 7.43 -8.89 -4.05
N LYS A 187 6.27 -9.09 -3.44
CA LYS A 187 6.12 -9.57 -2.06
C LYS A 187 6.14 -11.09 -1.96
N VAL A 188 5.43 -11.76 -2.87
CA VAL A 188 4.98 -13.15 -2.66
C VAL A 188 5.91 -14.20 -3.28
N ILE A 189 6.55 -13.92 -4.42
CA ILE A 189 7.36 -14.89 -5.14
C ILE A 189 8.85 -14.86 -4.71
N PRO A 190 9.61 -15.93 -5.01
CA PRO A 190 11.06 -15.98 -4.76
C PRO A 190 11.85 -15.17 -5.82
N ALA A 191 11.59 -13.87 -5.89
CA ALA A 191 12.34 -12.97 -6.77
C ALA A 191 13.69 -12.57 -6.15
N PRO A 192 14.74 -12.28 -6.95
CA PRO A 192 16.00 -11.76 -6.44
C PRO A 192 15.88 -10.30 -5.99
N PHE A 193 16.82 -9.82 -5.21
CA PHE A 193 17.00 -8.39 -4.99
C PHE A 193 17.54 -7.67 -6.24
N ASP A 194 17.23 -6.39 -6.38
CA ASP A 194 17.97 -5.52 -7.30
C ASP A 194 19.29 -5.09 -6.64
N GLU A 195 20.36 -5.81 -6.93
CA GLU A 195 21.69 -5.59 -6.33
C GLU A 195 22.26 -4.19 -6.65
N LYS A 196 21.78 -3.53 -7.72
CA LYS A 196 22.21 -2.18 -8.05
C LYS A 196 21.60 -1.13 -7.13
N LYS A 197 20.43 -1.40 -6.57
CA LYS A 197 19.66 -0.47 -5.71
C LYS A 197 19.75 -0.82 -4.23
N PHE A 198 19.96 -2.10 -3.91
CA PHE A 198 19.95 -2.60 -2.54
C PHE A 198 21.31 -3.19 -2.14
N LYS A 199 22.12 -2.42 -1.43
CA LYS A 199 23.51 -2.77 -1.09
C LYS A 199 23.67 -4.00 -0.19
N PHE A 200 22.64 -4.37 0.59
CA PHE A 200 22.70 -5.53 1.49
C PHE A 200 22.33 -6.85 0.81
N ALA A 201 21.97 -6.82 -0.48
CA ALA A 201 21.49 -7.99 -1.22
C ALA A 201 22.45 -9.18 -1.11
N LYS A 202 23.73 -8.97 -1.38
CA LYS A 202 24.77 -10.02 -1.33
C LYS A 202 24.94 -10.59 0.08
N GLU A 203 25.08 -9.71 1.07
CA GLU A 203 25.24 -10.10 2.49
C GLU A 203 24.06 -10.93 2.98
N ILE A 204 22.82 -10.54 2.64
CA ILE A 204 21.62 -11.25 3.02
C ILE A 204 21.53 -12.60 2.32
N ASN A 205 21.79 -12.66 1.02
CA ASN A 205 21.75 -13.91 0.26
C ASN A 205 22.77 -14.93 0.79
N GLU A 206 24.01 -14.51 1.08
CA GLU A 206 25.04 -15.35 1.67
C GLU A 206 24.63 -15.83 3.07
N TRP A 207 24.07 -14.95 3.89
CA TRP A 207 23.57 -15.30 5.22
C TRP A 207 22.47 -16.36 5.18
N LEU A 208 21.48 -16.18 4.32
CA LEU A 208 20.37 -17.12 4.15
C LEU A 208 20.86 -18.49 3.67
N LEU A 209 21.75 -18.49 2.66
CA LEU A 209 22.31 -19.72 2.10
C LEU A 209 23.12 -20.51 3.13
N ASN A 210 23.97 -19.84 3.91
CA ASN A 210 24.80 -20.44 4.95
C ASN A 210 23.97 -21.03 6.11
N ASN A 211 22.74 -20.57 6.28
CA ASN A 211 21.81 -21.06 7.30
C ASN A 211 20.72 -22.00 6.72
N GLY A 212 20.96 -22.58 5.57
CA GLY A 212 20.12 -23.64 5.02
C GLY A 212 18.90 -23.19 4.23
N VAL A 213 18.73 -21.89 3.97
CA VAL A 213 17.64 -21.39 3.11
C VAL A 213 18.00 -21.67 1.65
N LYS A 214 17.31 -22.65 1.08
CA LYS A 214 17.47 -23.06 -0.32
C LYS A 214 16.10 -23.14 -0.99
N TYR A 215 15.99 -22.53 -2.15
CA TYR A 215 14.80 -22.60 -3.01
C TYR A 215 15.18 -22.37 -4.47
N ARG A 216 14.28 -22.77 -5.36
CA ARG A 216 14.44 -22.54 -6.80
C ARG A 216 13.97 -21.13 -7.13
N GLU A 217 14.62 -20.49 -8.10
CA GLU A 217 14.27 -19.16 -8.61
C GLU A 217 14.12 -19.19 -10.13
N ALA A 218 13.30 -18.29 -10.65
CA ALA A 218 13.22 -17.98 -12.07
C ALA A 218 13.23 -16.45 -12.27
N LYS A 219 13.54 -16.02 -13.48
CA LYS A 219 13.35 -14.63 -13.88
C LYS A 219 11.89 -14.41 -14.19
N VAL A 220 11.20 -13.63 -13.38
CA VAL A 220 9.79 -13.30 -13.59
C VAL A 220 9.70 -11.90 -14.16
N PHE A 221 8.89 -11.74 -15.20
CA PHE A 221 8.60 -10.47 -15.85
C PHE A 221 7.11 -10.19 -15.79
N PHE A 222 6.75 -8.92 -15.59
CA PHE A 222 5.38 -8.45 -15.68
C PHE A 222 5.31 -7.33 -16.71
N ASN A 223 4.55 -7.54 -17.79
CA ASN A 223 4.48 -6.65 -18.96
C ASN A 223 5.88 -6.26 -19.50
N GLY A 224 6.82 -7.22 -19.52
CA GLY A 224 8.20 -7.02 -19.97
C GLY A 224 9.15 -6.44 -18.92
N GLU A 225 8.66 -5.96 -17.78
CA GLU A 225 9.48 -5.45 -16.68
C GLU A 225 9.87 -6.57 -15.71
N ARG A 226 11.17 -6.71 -15.41
CA ARG A 226 11.65 -7.73 -14.46
C ARG A 226 11.20 -7.43 -13.04
N ILE A 227 10.65 -8.44 -12.36
CA ILE A 227 10.24 -8.37 -10.96
C ILE A 227 11.44 -8.63 -10.05
N TYR A 228 11.63 -7.71 -9.11
CA TYR A 228 12.58 -7.83 -8.01
C TYR A 228 11.82 -7.78 -6.69
N ARG A 229 12.33 -8.44 -5.65
CA ARG A 229 11.77 -8.31 -4.30
C ARG A 229 12.23 -7.03 -3.62
N ALA A 230 11.41 -6.50 -2.74
CA ALA A 230 11.77 -5.37 -1.89
C ALA A 230 12.88 -5.77 -0.88
N PRO A 231 13.62 -4.80 -0.31
CA PRO A 231 13.46 -3.36 -0.53
C PRO A 231 14.18 -2.89 -1.81
N PHE A 232 13.75 -1.73 -2.31
CA PHE A 232 14.29 -1.14 -3.55
C PHE A 232 15.25 0.02 -3.31
N GLU A 233 15.60 0.29 -2.07
CA GLU A 233 16.48 1.37 -1.64
C GLU A 233 17.22 0.98 -0.36
N THR A 234 18.28 1.72 -0.03
CA THR A 234 19.07 1.50 1.19
C THR A 234 18.98 2.66 2.17
N GLU A 235 18.76 3.86 1.69
CA GLU A 235 18.91 5.13 2.43
C GLU A 235 17.96 5.26 3.62
N SER A 236 16.79 4.67 3.52
CA SER A 236 15.77 4.68 4.59
C SER A 236 16.15 3.86 5.81
N TYR A 237 17.16 2.99 5.70
CA TYR A 237 17.53 2.06 6.77
C TYR A 237 18.86 2.42 7.41
N TYR A 238 19.06 1.99 8.68
CA TYR A 238 20.37 1.99 9.29
C TYR A 238 21.31 1.04 8.57
N ASP A 239 22.60 1.30 8.64
CA ASP A 239 23.63 0.53 7.93
C ASP A 239 24.05 -0.72 8.71
N ALA A 240 23.06 -1.54 9.07
CA ALA A 240 23.25 -2.81 9.74
C ALA A 240 22.09 -3.76 9.45
N VAL A 241 22.43 -5.00 9.11
CA VAL A 241 21.47 -6.10 8.97
C VAL A 241 21.41 -6.86 10.29
N VAL A 242 20.24 -6.91 10.88
CA VAL A 242 19.95 -7.73 12.07
C VAL A 242 19.64 -9.16 11.61
N LYS A 243 20.28 -10.17 12.21
CA LYS A 243 20.30 -11.55 11.73
C LYS A 243 19.81 -12.55 12.80
N PRO A 244 18.51 -12.60 13.13
CA PRO A 244 17.98 -13.54 14.11
C PRO A 244 17.97 -14.98 13.58
N VAL A 245 18.25 -15.94 14.47
CA VAL A 245 18.21 -17.38 14.17
C VAL A 245 17.46 -18.10 15.28
N PHE A 246 16.57 -19.00 14.90
CA PHE A 246 15.91 -19.92 15.81
C PHE A 246 16.47 -21.34 15.61
N LEU A 247 17.00 -21.90 16.71
CA LEU A 247 17.52 -23.26 16.77
C LEU A 247 16.60 -24.14 17.63
N ASP A 248 16.47 -25.41 17.29
CA ASP A 248 15.84 -26.39 18.16
C ASP A 248 16.82 -26.87 19.27
N GLY A 249 16.34 -27.73 20.16
CA GLY A 249 17.14 -28.28 21.27
C GLY A 249 18.37 -29.07 20.81
N ASN A 250 18.44 -29.46 19.54
CA ASN A 250 19.57 -30.17 18.92
C ASN A 250 20.45 -29.25 18.06
N SER A 251 20.31 -27.96 18.19
CA SER A 251 21.02 -26.92 17.42
C SER A 251 20.74 -26.94 15.90
N ASN A 252 19.66 -27.56 15.45
CA ASN A 252 19.24 -27.46 14.05
C ASN A 252 18.56 -26.12 13.80
N VAL A 253 18.84 -25.50 12.65
CA VAL A 253 18.19 -24.26 12.23
C VAL A 253 16.72 -24.55 11.89
N ILE A 254 15.82 -23.97 12.64
CA ILE A 254 14.37 -24.03 12.42
C ILE A 254 13.90 -22.86 11.55
N ALA A 255 14.38 -21.66 11.86
CA ALA A 255 14.11 -20.46 11.09
C ALA A 255 15.29 -19.49 11.17
N VAL A 256 15.47 -18.71 10.13
CA VAL A 256 16.50 -17.68 10.04
C VAL A 256 15.90 -16.42 9.46
N GLY A 257 16.32 -15.26 9.97
CA GLY A 257 15.81 -13.99 9.50
C GLY A 257 16.90 -13.00 9.14
N TRP A 258 16.46 -11.95 8.53
CA TRP A 258 17.21 -10.72 8.36
C TRP A 258 16.25 -9.54 8.49
N LEU A 259 16.71 -8.48 9.12
CA LEU A 259 15.91 -7.30 9.39
C LEU A 259 16.75 -6.05 9.20
N LEU A 260 16.12 -5.02 8.67
CA LEU A 260 16.64 -3.66 8.59
C LEU A 260 15.76 -2.75 9.44
N SER A 261 16.38 -1.91 10.25
CA SER A 261 15.67 -0.89 11.01
C SER A 261 15.55 0.39 10.22
N LEU A 262 14.33 0.91 10.09
CA LEU A 262 14.09 2.22 9.48
C LEU A 262 14.66 3.35 10.33
N LYS A 263 15.27 4.36 9.70
CA LYS A 263 15.71 5.59 10.37
C LYS A 263 14.52 6.42 10.87
N HIS A 264 13.47 6.48 10.03
CA HIS A 264 12.25 7.26 10.28
C HIS A 264 11.01 6.43 9.95
N ARG A 265 9.96 6.56 10.76
CA ARG A 265 8.67 5.90 10.51
C ARG A 265 7.85 6.57 9.40
N LYS A 266 8.18 7.79 9.01
CA LYS A 266 7.37 8.60 8.08
C LYS A 266 7.13 7.85 6.77
N LYS A 267 5.85 7.56 6.47
CA LYS A 267 5.40 6.76 5.30
C LYS A 267 5.89 5.30 5.31
N SER A 268 5.97 4.68 6.49
CA SER A 268 6.36 3.27 6.65
C SER A 268 5.21 2.36 6.23
N LYS A 269 5.12 2.07 4.94
CA LYS A 269 4.22 1.10 4.32
C LYS A 269 5.02 0.21 3.39
N TRP A 270 4.48 -0.96 3.04
CA TRP A 270 5.01 -1.76 1.95
C TRP A 270 5.26 -0.86 0.70
N PRO A 271 6.38 -0.96 0.01
CA PRO A 271 7.50 -1.93 0.16
C PRO A 271 8.63 -1.50 1.10
N ARG A 272 8.47 -0.49 1.95
CA ARG A 272 9.54 0.04 2.83
C ARG A 272 9.54 -0.53 4.24
N SER A 273 8.43 -1.08 4.70
CA SER A 273 8.30 -1.66 6.03
C SER A 273 7.45 -2.91 6.03
N GLY A 274 7.57 -3.69 7.10
CA GLY A 274 6.90 -4.95 7.30
C GLY A 274 7.87 -6.12 7.38
N ILE A 275 7.46 -7.19 8.03
CA ILE A 275 8.26 -8.42 8.19
C ILE A 275 7.47 -9.57 7.59
N LEU A 276 8.04 -10.21 6.59
CA LEU A 276 7.41 -11.31 5.86
C LEU A 276 7.88 -12.66 6.42
N PHE A 277 6.94 -13.57 6.65
CA PHE A 277 7.29 -14.99 6.81
C PHE A 277 7.45 -15.63 5.43
N LYS A 278 8.51 -16.40 5.25
CA LYS A 278 8.78 -17.09 3.99
C LYS A 278 9.09 -18.57 4.20
N LYS A 279 8.59 -19.38 3.28
CA LYS A 279 8.98 -20.77 3.18
C LYS A 279 9.27 -21.11 1.72
N LYS A 280 10.44 -21.71 1.47
CA LYS A 280 10.94 -21.98 0.09
C LYS A 280 10.85 -20.76 -0.83
N GLY A 281 11.08 -19.55 -0.28
CA GLY A 281 11.04 -18.27 -1.01
C GLY A 281 9.66 -17.65 -1.15
N TYR A 282 8.57 -18.38 -0.89
CA TYR A 282 7.19 -17.86 -0.98
C TYR A 282 6.73 -17.30 0.36
N THR A 283 5.98 -16.20 0.30
CA THR A 283 5.45 -15.55 1.50
C THR A 283 4.27 -16.33 2.09
N ILE A 284 4.22 -16.37 3.42
CA ILE A 284 3.09 -16.84 4.24
C ILE A 284 2.46 -15.62 4.91
N GLY A 285 1.16 -15.42 4.73
CA GLY A 285 0.48 -14.21 5.18
C GLY A 285 0.89 -12.97 4.39
N ASP A 286 0.87 -11.83 5.05
CA ASP A 286 1.30 -10.54 4.50
C ASP A 286 2.33 -9.86 5.41
N GLU A 287 2.71 -8.62 5.09
CA GLU A 287 3.67 -7.82 5.86
C GLU A 287 3.18 -7.43 7.26
N ASN A 288 1.89 -7.57 7.53
CA ASN A 288 1.27 -7.28 8.81
C ASN A 288 0.98 -8.54 9.62
N PHE A 289 1.16 -9.74 9.06
CA PHE A 289 0.88 -11.00 9.74
C PHE A 289 1.63 -11.10 11.08
N ILE A 290 2.85 -10.55 11.17
CA ILE A 290 3.65 -10.51 12.39
C ILE A 290 3.10 -9.50 13.43
N GLN A 291 2.18 -8.60 13.08
CA GLN A 291 1.67 -7.55 13.97
C GLN A 291 1.10 -8.10 15.28
N GLN A 292 0.49 -9.27 15.23
CA GLN A 292 -0.09 -9.93 16.41
C GLN A 292 0.93 -10.21 17.55
N TYR A 293 2.24 -10.19 17.23
CA TYR A 293 3.32 -10.40 18.20
C TYR A 293 3.94 -9.09 18.70
N PHE A 294 3.51 -7.94 18.15
CA PHE A 294 3.98 -6.61 18.52
C PHE A 294 2.91 -5.83 19.27
N ILE A 295 3.32 -4.86 20.09
CA ILE A 295 2.41 -3.87 20.66
C ILE A 295 2.14 -2.79 19.60
N GLY A 296 0.87 -2.60 19.25
CA GLY A 296 0.46 -1.60 18.27
C GLY A 296 1.10 -1.80 16.88
N THR A 297 1.77 -0.78 16.36
CA THR A 297 2.33 -0.77 15.00
C THR A 297 3.87 -0.77 14.97
N PHE A 298 4.52 -1.26 16.01
CA PHE A 298 5.99 -1.24 16.08
C PHE A 298 6.67 -2.11 15.01
N HIS A 299 6.02 -3.15 14.50
CA HIS A 299 6.50 -3.94 13.36
C HIS A 299 6.79 -3.08 12.11
N GLN A 300 6.11 -1.92 11.96
CA GLN A 300 6.30 -0.99 10.84
C GLN A 300 7.60 -0.16 10.90
N TRP A 301 8.42 -0.31 11.94
CA TRP A 301 9.74 0.31 12.02
C TRP A 301 10.86 -0.56 11.44
N GLN A 302 10.49 -1.70 10.89
CA GLN A 302 11.42 -2.66 10.35
C GLN A 302 10.95 -3.16 9.00
N TYR A 303 11.90 -3.56 8.20
CA TYR A 303 11.68 -4.35 7.00
C TYR A 303 12.53 -5.62 7.07
N GLY A 304 11.97 -6.75 6.69
CA GLY A 304 12.74 -7.99 6.66
C GLY A 304 11.93 -9.23 6.34
N GLU A 305 12.61 -10.34 6.46
CA GLU A 305 12.04 -11.66 6.18
C GLU A 305 12.47 -12.67 7.25
N LEU A 306 11.56 -13.55 7.64
CA LEU A 306 11.80 -14.72 8.48
C LEU A 306 11.58 -15.97 7.62
N HIS A 307 12.65 -16.65 7.28
CA HIS A 307 12.64 -17.85 6.45
C HIS A 307 12.55 -19.10 7.32
N ILE A 308 11.55 -19.92 7.06
CA ILE A 308 11.33 -21.20 7.75
C ILE A 308 12.09 -22.28 6.99
N VAL A 309 13.08 -22.87 7.67
CA VAL A 309 13.95 -23.94 7.16
C VAL A 309 13.37 -25.31 7.50
N SER A 310 12.79 -25.46 8.70
CA SER A 310 12.24 -26.75 9.16
C SER A 310 11.08 -27.23 8.29
N LYS A 311 11.07 -28.53 8.01
CA LYS A 311 9.99 -29.23 7.32
C LYS A 311 8.73 -29.38 8.19
N ASP A 312 8.92 -29.39 9.52
CA ASP A 312 7.85 -29.65 10.50
C ASP A 312 6.92 -28.44 10.70
N ILE A 313 7.35 -27.24 10.29
CA ILE A 313 6.49 -26.05 10.29
C ILE A 313 5.92 -25.88 8.90
N ARG A 314 4.60 -26.05 8.76
CA ARG A 314 3.89 -26.00 7.49
C ARG A 314 2.96 -24.80 7.43
N GLU A 315 2.85 -24.23 6.25
CA GLU A 315 1.82 -23.27 5.92
C GLU A 315 0.45 -23.97 5.76
N ASN A 316 -0.63 -23.30 6.12
CA ASN A 316 -1.99 -23.75 5.86
C ASN A 316 -2.32 -23.71 4.35
N SER A 317 -3.49 -24.20 3.96
CA SER A 317 -3.87 -24.32 2.54
C SER A 317 -4.01 -22.96 1.84
N ALA A 318 -4.51 -21.95 2.53
CA ALA A 318 -4.62 -20.58 2.01
C ALA A 318 -3.27 -19.83 1.99
N ARG A 319 -2.26 -20.34 2.69
CA ARG A 319 -0.95 -19.70 2.92
C ARG A 319 -1.03 -18.33 3.58
N ASP A 320 -2.08 -18.09 4.34
CA ASP A 320 -2.26 -16.90 5.17
C ASP A 320 -1.82 -17.11 6.62
N GLY A 321 -1.43 -18.34 6.97
CA GLY A 321 -0.97 -18.74 8.30
C GLY A 321 -0.28 -20.12 8.31
N PHE A 322 -0.19 -20.70 9.50
CA PHE A 322 0.47 -21.98 9.74
C PHE A 322 -0.52 -23.09 10.13
N GLU A 323 -0.14 -24.34 9.87
CA GLU A 323 -0.81 -25.52 10.42
C GLU A 323 -0.33 -25.76 11.86
N PHE A 324 -1.27 -25.91 12.81
CA PHE A 324 -0.94 -26.12 14.23
C PHE A 324 -0.78 -27.61 14.62
N ASN A 325 -0.65 -28.49 13.65
CA ASN A 325 -0.65 -29.95 13.86
C ASN A 325 0.72 -30.51 14.37
N HIS A 326 1.75 -29.68 14.44
CA HIS A 326 3.10 -30.09 14.81
C HIS A 326 3.61 -29.31 16.02
N GLY A 327 4.18 -30.01 17.00
CA GLY A 327 4.63 -29.37 18.25
C GLY A 327 5.73 -28.30 18.11
N LYS A 328 6.49 -28.31 16.98
CA LYS A 328 7.54 -27.30 16.73
C LYS A 328 6.99 -25.92 16.39
N ILE A 329 5.75 -25.81 15.91
CA ILE A 329 5.14 -24.52 15.57
C ILE A 329 5.00 -23.63 16.81
N GLN A 330 4.57 -24.19 17.95
CA GLN A 330 4.42 -23.39 19.17
C GLN A 330 5.74 -22.80 19.62
N GLY A 331 6.82 -23.61 19.64
CA GLY A 331 8.16 -23.15 19.99
C GLY A 331 8.67 -22.04 19.04
N PHE A 332 8.36 -22.15 17.76
CA PHE A 332 8.69 -21.13 16.76
C PHE A 332 7.91 -19.83 17.02
N LEU A 333 6.61 -19.89 17.26
CA LEU A 333 5.80 -18.70 17.54
C LEU A 333 6.17 -18.04 18.86
N ASP A 334 6.51 -18.81 19.90
CA ASP A 334 7.02 -18.29 21.15
C ASP A 334 8.38 -17.58 20.98
N TRP A 335 9.24 -18.11 20.12
CA TRP A 335 10.48 -17.43 19.75
C TRP A 335 10.20 -16.12 18.99
N VAL A 336 9.30 -16.12 17.98
CA VAL A 336 8.90 -14.92 17.26
C VAL A 336 8.39 -13.85 18.23
N LYS A 337 7.57 -14.23 19.20
CA LYS A 337 7.05 -13.32 20.23
C LYS A 337 8.16 -12.72 21.10
N LYS A 338 9.15 -13.51 21.50
CA LYS A 338 10.32 -13.03 22.25
C LYS A 338 11.16 -12.06 21.43
N GLU A 339 11.42 -12.40 20.18
CA GLU A 339 12.19 -11.54 19.27
C GLU A 339 11.43 -10.24 18.94
N ALA A 340 10.13 -10.30 18.71
CA ALA A 340 9.28 -9.12 18.51
C ALA A 340 9.41 -8.14 19.69
N ALA A 341 9.43 -8.63 20.93
CA ALA A 341 9.65 -7.79 22.10
C ALA A 341 11.05 -7.13 22.13
N VAL A 342 12.08 -7.83 21.65
CA VAL A 342 13.43 -7.28 21.50
C VAL A 342 13.44 -6.17 20.44
N TRP A 343 12.86 -6.42 19.29
CA TRP A 343 12.80 -5.45 18.17
C TRP A 343 11.93 -4.24 18.52
N GLU A 344 10.86 -4.42 19.27
CA GLU A 344 10.05 -3.34 19.81
C GLU A 344 10.86 -2.45 20.76
N ASN A 345 11.65 -3.04 21.64
CA ASN A 345 12.52 -2.29 22.55
C ASN A 345 13.60 -1.49 21.80
N ILE A 346 14.13 -2.01 20.67
CA ILE A 346 14.98 -1.23 19.79
C ILE A 346 14.24 0.00 19.27
N ASN A 347 13.03 -0.17 18.80
CA ASN A 347 12.24 0.92 18.23
C ASN A 347 11.91 1.98 19.30
N ARG A 348 11.62 1.55 20.53
CA ARG A 348 11.42 2.46 21.67
C ARG A 348 12.70 3.22 22.01
N TYR A 349 13.85 2.52 22.07
CA TYR A 349 15.15 3.15 22.28
C TYR A 349 15.48 4.15 21.18
N LYS A 350 15.27 3.80 19.91
CA LYS A 350 15.45 4.72 18.78
C LYS A 350 14.58 5.97 18.90
N THR A 351 13.33 5.80 19.35
CA THR A 351 12.42 6.93 19.57
C THR A 351 12.92 7.85 20.67
N ASP A 352 13.47 7.28 21.74
CA ASP A 352 13.99 8.06 22.87
C ASP A 352 15.27 8.82 22.51
N VAL A 353 16.20 8.22 21.73
CA VAL A 353 17.51 8.81 21.42
C VAL A 353 17.58 9.48 20.05
N GLY A 354 16.75 9.06 19.11
CA GLY A 354 16.80 9.51 17.72
C GLY A 354 16.28 10.92 17.53
N LYS A 355 15.02 11.16 17.86
CA LYS A 355 14.31 12.44 17.78
C LYS A 355 14.63 13.32 16.55
N THR A 356 15.17 12.70 15.46
CA THR A 356 15.62 13.42 14.26
C THR A 356 14.48 14.19 13.59
N ASP A 357 13.26 13.62 13.59
CA ASP A 357 12.09 14.30 13.05
C ASP A 357 11.75 15.56 13.85
N THR A 358 11.96 15.54 15.17
CA THR A 358 11.77 16.72 16.03
C THR A 358 12.81 17.78 15.72
N VAL A 359 14.09 17.40 15.52
CA VAL A 359 15.16 18.30 15.12
C VAL A 359 14.84 18.98 13.79
N ASN A 360 14.42 18.21 12.79
CA ASN A 360 14.02 18.75 11.49
C ASN A 360 12.80 19.67 11.60
N LYS A 361 11.83 19.32 12.43
CA LYS A 361 10.67 20.17 12.71
C LYS A 361 11.09 21.50 13.34
N ILE A 362 12.02 21.48 14.30
CA ILE A 362 12.52 22.70 14.94
C ILE A 362 13.22 23.60 13.91
N ARG A 363 14.06 23.03 13.05
CA ARG A 363 14.71 23.80 11.97
C ARG A 363 13.68 24.43 11.04
N SER A 364 12.71 23.67 10.56
CA SER A 364 11.63 24.21 9.74
C SER A 364 10.88 25.35 10.45
N LEU A 365 10.66 25.25 11.76
CA LEU A 365 10.02 26.31 12.52
C LEU A 365 10.88 27.58 12.59
N LEU A 366 12.22 27.44 12.68
CA LEU A 366 13.16 28.57 12.65
C LEU A 366 13.21 29.20 11.27
N ASP A 367 13.29 28.39 10.21
CA ASP A 367 13.28 28.85 8.82
C ASP A 367 11.99 29.62 8.50
N LEU A 368 10.88 29.19 9.12
CA LEU A 368 9.57 29.84 9.04
C LEU A 368 9.41 31.06 9.97
N GLY A 369 10.46 31.47 10.67
CA GLY A 369 10.39 32.58 11.64
C GLY A 369 9.56 32.31 12.90
N ASN A 370 9.19 31.04 13.18
CA ASN A 370 8.30 30.66 14.29
C ASN A 370 9.11 30.32 15.56
N VAL A 371 9.86 31.33 16.07
CA VAL A 371 10.85 31.17 17.13
C VAL A 371 10.22 30.62 18.42
N ASP A 372 9.02 31.07 18.81
CA ASP A 372 8.39 30.63 20.05
C ASP A 372 7.99 29.15 20.01
N LYS A 373 7.45 28.68 18.87
CA LYS A 373 7.16 27.25 18.70
C LYS A 373 8.45 26.41 18.65
N ALA A 374 9.51 26.94 18.01
CA ALA A 374 10.80 26.28 18.00
C ALA A 374 11.36 26.10 19.41
N LYS A 375 11.28 27.13 20.28
CA LYS A 375 11.66 27.03 21.70
C LYS A 375 10.89 25.95 22.46
N GLN A 376 9.56 25.89 22.26
CA GLN A 376 8.75 24.87 22.93
C GLN A 376 9.16 23.46 22.49
N GLU A 377 9.41 23.25 21.18
CA GLU A 377 9.86 21.95 20.67
C GLU A 377 11.28 21.60 21.14
N VAL A 378 12.18 22.60 21.29
CA VAL A 378 13.51 22.40 21.90
C VAL A 378 13.38 21.90 23.32
N LYS A 379 12.51 22.51 24.14
CA LYS A 379 12.25 22.06 25.50
C LYS A 379 11.73 20.62 25.54
N ASN A 380 10.76 20.28 24.71
CA ASN A 380 10.22 18.92 24.59
C ASN A 380 11.30 17.91 24.17
N LEU A 381 12.20 18.32 23.24
CA LEU A 381 13.31 17.50 22.80
C LEU A 381 14.32 17.24 23.93
N GLU A 382 14.69 18.26 24.69
CA GLU A 382 15.61 18.13 25.83
C GLU A 382 15.08 17.18 26.90
N GLU A 383 13.83 17.33 27.28
CA GLU A 383 13.18 16.45 28.24
C GLU A 383 13.21 14.98 27.78
N GLY A 384 13.01 14.73 26.48
CA GLY A 384 13.06 13.38 25.92
C GLY A 384 14.47 12.80 25.73
N LEU A 385 15.52 13.62 25.72
CA LEU A 385 16.91 13.18 25.56
C LEU A 385 17.63 12.88 26.90
N THR A 386 17.06 13.30 28.03
CA THR A 386 17.73 13.19 29.34
C THR A 386 17.70 11.78 29.95
N THR A 387 16.72 10.95 29.60
CA THR A 387 16.55 9.59 30.17
C THR A 387 16.19 8.54 29.12
N PRO A 388 17.10 8.15 28.23
CA PRO A 388 16.82 7.11 27.25
C PRO A 388 16.69 5.75 27.93
N ARG A 389 15.79 4.89 27.39
CA ARG A 389 15.64 3.50 27.85
C ARG A 389 16.89 2.67 27.58
N SER A 390 17.06 1.60 28.37
CA SER A 390 18.15 0.67 28.13
C SER A 390 18.03 -0.02 26.78
N TYR A 391 19.16 -0.13 26.06
CA TYR A 391 19.22 -0.87 24.80
C TYR A 391 19.06 -2.37 25.04
N PRO A 392 18.27 -3.10 24.23
CA PRO A 392 18.11 -4.53 24.39
C PRO A 392 19.42 -5.30 24.22
N LYS A 393 19.69 -6.24 25.11
CA LYS A 393 20.90 -7.07 25.09
C LYS A 393 20.67 -8.28 24.19
N ALA A 394 21.07 -8.19 22.92
CA ALA A 394 21.14 -9.32 22.02
C ALA A 394 22.41 -9.18 21.14
N SER A 395 23.20 -10.24 21.04
CA SER A 395 24.51 -10.20 20.37
C SER A 395 24.42 -9.76 18.90
N TYR A 396 23.37 -10.16 18.18
CA TYR A 396 23.15 -9.80 16.78
C TYR A 396 22.75 -8.32 16.57
N LEU A 397 22.49 -7.58 17.66
CA LEU A 397 22.18 -6.14 17.61
C LEU A 397 23.39 -5.24 17.80
N ALA A 398 24.56 -5.82 18.09
CA ALA A 398 25.76 -5.07 18.44
C ALA A 398 26.17 -4.04 17.39
N SER A 399 25.98 -4.33 16.10
CA SER A 399 26.30 -3.42 14.99
C SER A 399 25.30 -2.27 14.81
N LEU A 400 24.06 -2.43 15.29
CA LEU A 400 23.00 -1.44 15.14
C LEU A 400 23.07 -0.35 16.23
N LYS A 401 23.44 -0.71 17.49
CA LYS A 401 23.49 0.23 18.60
C LYS A 401 24.40 1.45 18.34
N PRO A 402 25.67 1.30 17.90
CA PRO A 402 26.54 2.44 17.64
C PRO A 402 25.97 3.44 16.63
N GLN A 403 25.25 2.95 15.62
CA GLN A 403 24.65 3.78 14.58
C GLN A 403 23.47 4.59 15.13
N ILE A 404 22.65 4.01 16.00
CA ILE A 404 21.58 4.72 16.70
C ILE A 404 22.16 5.76 17.64
N ASP A 405 23.21 5.41 18.41
CA ASP A 405 23.88 6.33 19.35
C ASP A 405 24.60 7.48 18.61
N ALA A 406 25.15 7.23 17.40
CA ALA A 406 25.69 8.29 16.56
C ALA A 406 24.61 9.30 16.15
N THR A 407 23.40 8.84 15.88
CA THR A 407 22.24 9.71 15.61
C THR A 407 21.90 10.57 16.83
N PHE A 408 21.94 9.98 18.02
CA PHE A 408 21.74 10.71 19.27
C PHE A 408 22.79 11.80 19.50
N THR A 409 24.08 11.47 19.30
CA THR A 409 25.19 12.43 19.42
C THR A 409 25.05 13.57 18.40
N LYS A 410 24.68 13.23 17.16
CA LYS A 410 24.40 14.23 16.12
C LYS A 410 23.26 15.16 16.54
N ASN A 411 22.13 14.62 17.03
CA ASN A 411 20.99 15.43 17.47
C ASN A 411 21.36 16.36 18.64
N LEU A 412 22.19 15.90 19.57
CA LEU A 412 22.70 16.76 20.67
C LEU A 412 23.55 17.92 20.14
N SER A 413 24.41 17.68 19.14
CA SER A 413 25.20 18.74 18.49
C SER A 413 24.29 19.72 17.80
N GLU A 414 23.36 19.24 17.00
CA GLU A 414 22.38 20.06 16.29
C GLU A 414 21.51 20.89 17.22
N LEU A 415 21.15 20.36 18.40
CA LEU A 415 20.40 21.08 19.41
C LEU A 415 21.17 22.31 19.94
N LYS A 416 22.50 22.18 20.11
CA LYS A 416 23.34 23.34 20.49
C LYS A 416 23.33 24.42 19.44
N ASP A 417 23.44 24.03 18.17
CA ASP A 417 23.40 24.96 17.03
C ASP A 417 22.04 25.66 16.91
N ILE A 418 20.96 24.90 17.05
CA ILE A 418 19.58 25.41 17.05
C ILE A 418 19.38 26.43 18.18
N LYS A 419 19.85 26.15 19.40
CA LYS A 419 19.78 27.12 20.51
C LYS A 419 20.53 28.43 20.19
N SER A 420 21.65 28.33 19.49
CA SER A 420 22.38 29.52 19.02
C SER A 420 21.57 30.30 17.97
N GLN A 421 20.96 29.59 17.02
CA GLN A 421 20.09 30.17 15.99
C GLN A 421 18.85 30.85 16.59
N ILE A 422 18.22 30.22 17.61
CA ILE A 422 17.11 30.84 18.34
C ILE A 422 17.54 32.16 18.96
N LYS A 423 18.67 32.20 19.67
CA LYS A 423 19.17 33.41 20.29
C LYS A 423 19.49 34.50 19.25
N GLN A 424 19.98 34.09 18.08
CA GLN A 424 20.23 34.99 16.95
C GLN A 424 18.94 35.58 16.40
N ALA A 425 17.94 34.73 16.13
CA ALA A 425 16.61 35.11 15.61
C ALA A 425 15.87 36.05 16.57
N GLU A 426 16.05 35.87 17.90
CA GLU A 426 15.51 36.77 18.92
C GLU A 426 16.18 38.16 18.85
N LYS A 427 17.49 38.19 18.70
CA LYS A 427 18.24 39.47 18.54
C LYS A 427 17.82 40.22 17.27
N GLU A 428 17.51 39.48 16.19
CA GLU A 428 17.04 40.01 14.91
C GLU A 428 15.58 40.43 14.89
N GLY A 429 14.83 40.23 16.00
CA GLY A 429 13.41 40.63 16.12
C GLY A 429 12.47 39.80 15.24
N LYS A 430 12.89 38.64 14.72
CA LYS A 430 12.03 37.78 13.84
C LYS A 430 10.73 37.32 14.51
N SER A 431 10.75 37.11 15.81
CA SER A 431 9.53 36.81 16.59
C SER A 431 8.53 37.98 16.61
N ASP A 432 9.04 39.22 16.59
CA ASP A 432 8.20 40.41 16.59
C ASP A 432 7.52 40.66 15.24
N ILE A 433 8.15 40.28 14.13
CA ILE A 433 7.56 40.41 12.79
C ILE A 433 6.34 39.50 12.67
N VAL A 434 6.42 38.24 13.13
CA VAL A 434 5.28 37.31 13.12
C VAL A 434 4.16 37.83 14.01
N ARG A 435 4.48 38.38 15.19
CA ARG A 435 3.50 38.98 16.09
C ARG A 435 2.80 40.17 15.44
N GLN A 436 3.58 41.12 14.89
CA GLN A 436 3.05 42.30 14.22
C GLN A 436 2.13 41.96 13.05
N ARG A 437 2.53 41.00 12.20
CA ARG A 437 1.67 40.53 11.08
C ARG A 437 0.40 39.84 11.56
N ARG A 438 0.46 39.11 12.66
CA ARG A 438 -0.72 38.48 13.27
C ARG A 438 -1.67 39.53 13.88
N GLU A 439 -1.13 40.55 14.53
CA GLU A 439 -1.89 41.69 15.04
C GLU A 439 -2.56 42.45 13.89
N LEU A 440 -1.84 42.70 12.80
CA LEU A 440 -2.38 43.31 11.59
C LEU A 440 -3.49 42.46 10.97
N TYR A 441 -3.30 41.14 10.88
CA TYR A 441 -4.35 40.23 10.40
C TYR A 441 -5.64 40.37 11.20
N TRP A 442 -5.58 40.37 12.52
CA TRP A 442 -6.75 40.49 13.37
C TRP A 442 -7.37 41.89 13.29
N ALA A 443 -6.59 42.94 13.16
CA ALA A 443 -7.07 44.29 12.93
C ALA A 443 -7.87 44.37 11.62
N ILE A 444 -7.44 43.71 10.56
CA ILE A 444 -8.15 43.63 9.29
C ILE A 444 -9.44 42.81 9.46
N VAL A 445 -9.38 41.66 10.13
CA VAL A 445 -10.57 40.84 10.42
C VAL A 445 -11.63 41.62 11.19
N ASP A 446 -11.24 42.52 12.07
CA ASP A 446 -12.18 43.39 12.81
C ASP A 446 -12.95 44.37 11.91
N THR A 447 -12.51 44.60 10.68
CA THR A 447 -13.22 45.38 9.66
C THR A 447 -14.28 44.57 8.90
N TYR A 448 -14.26 43.23 9.02
CA TYR A 448 -15.16 42.34 8.28
C TYR A 448 -16.61 42.40 8.85
N PRO A 449 -17.61 41.99 8.05
CA PRO A 449 -18.98 41.87 8.51
C PRO A 449 -19.08 41.01 9.78
N LEU A 450 -20.00 41.39 10.69
CA LEU A 450 -20.09 40.76 12.01
C LEU A 450 -20.19 39.23 11.98
N PRO A 451 -21.00 38.59 11.12
CA PRO A 451 -21.09 37.13 11.06
C PRO A 451 -19.75 36.50 10.68
N MET A 452 -19.10 36.98 9.63
CA MET A 452 -17.80 36.49 9.16
C MET A 452 -16.71 36.67 10.23
N ARG A 453 -16.68 37.84 10.88
CA ARG A 453 -15.75 38.12 11.98
C ARG A 453 -15.96 37.19 13.17
N GLN A 454 -17.21 36.85 13.52
CA GLN A 454 -17.52 35.93 14.61
C GLN A 454 -17.06 34.51 14.28
N ASP A 455 -17.21 34.05 13.06
CA ASP A 455 -16.76 32.74 12.63
C ASP A 455 -15.23 32.61 12.66
N LEU A 456 -14.53 33.62 12.16
CA LEU A 456 -13.06 33.66 12.22
C LEU A 456 -12.53 33.67 13.67
N LYS A 457 -13.20 34.42 14.59
CA LYS A 457 -12.81 34.47 16.01
C LYS A 457 -13.11 33.18 16.78
N ARG A 458 -14.00 32.30 16.26
CA ARG A 458 -14.24 30.95 16.85
C ARG A 458 -13.15 29.94 16.58
N VAL A 459 -12.28 30.19 15.59
CA VAL A 459 -11.17 29.28 15.29
C VAL A 459 -10.20 29.26 16.47
N ARG A 460 -9.87 28.05 16.93
CA ARG A 460 -8.98 27.87 18.09
C ARG A 460 -7.57 28.34 17.78
N LYS A 461 -6.94 28.96 18.76
CA LYS A 461 -5.53 29.34 18.69
C LYS A 461 -4.67 28.10 18.40
N GLY A 462 -3.81 28.16 17.38
CA GLY A 462 -3.01 27.03 16.93
C GLY A 462 -3.60 26.27 15.73
N HIS A 463 -4.84 26.62 15.33
CA HIS A 463 -5.52 26.08 14.14
C HIS A 463 -5.74 27.17 13.10
N GLU A 464 -4.81 28.11 12.96
CA GLU A 464 -4.94 29.27 12.08
C GLU A 464 -5.11 28.92 10.58
N GLY A 465 -4.73 27.71 10.18
CA GLY A 465 -5.04 27.17 8.84
C GLY A 465 -6.54 27.07 8.57
N ASP A 466 -7.32 26.86 9.61
CA ASP A 466 -8.80 26.73 9.53
C ASP A 466 -9.49 28.09 9.35
N LEU A 467 -8.75 29.21 9.47
CA LEU A 467 -9.30 30.55 9.24
C LEU A 467 -9.78 30.76 7.80
N ILE A 468 -9.14 30.13 6.82
CA ILE A 468 -9.58 30.17 5.42
C ILE A 468 -10.94 29.46 5.29
N ILE A 469 -11.06 28.28 5.91
CA ILE A 469 -12.29 27.49 5.89
C ILE A 469 -13.42 28.25 6.59
N ALA A 470 -13.17 28.84 7.76
CA ALA A 470 -14.16 29.61 8.50
C ALA A 470 -14.68 30.83 7.70
N ALA A 471 -13.83 31.46 6.90
CA ALA A 471 -14.24 32.54 6.02
C ALA A 471 -15.16 32.04 4.89
N LEU A 472 -14.88 30.87 4.33
CA LEU A 472 -15.69 30.24 3.28
C LEU A 472 -17.05 29.76 3.82
N ASP A 473 -17.07 29.17 5.02
CA ASP A 473 -18.32 28.77 5.71
C ASP A 473 -19.25 29.95 5.95
N SER A 474 -18.67 31.15 6.16
CA SER A 474 -19.47 32.39 6.29
C SER A 474 -20.15 32.79 4.98
N LEU A 475 -19.49 32.52 3.82
CA LEU A 475 -20.13 32.75 2.51
C LEU A 475 -21.28 31.77 2.27
N GLU A 476 -21.10 30.50 2.61
CA GLU A 476 -22.17 29.50 2.49
C GLU A 476 -23.39 29.90 3.26
N ARG A 477 -23.25 30.22 4.54
CA ARG A 477 -24.38 30.69 5.38
C ARG A 477 -25.04 31.96 4.87
N LEU A 478 -24.29 32.90 4.30
CA LEU A 478 -24.87 34.09 3.72
C LEU A 478 -25.74 33.77 2.51
N ILE A 479 -25.29 32.88 1.63
CA ILE A 479 -26.06 32.42 0.46
C ILE A 479 -27.34 31.73 0.93
N GLU A 480 -27.25 30.79 1.87
CA GLU A 480 -28.41 30.10 2.44
C GLU A 480 -29.43 31.08 3.05
N ASN A 481 -28.96 32.03 3.86
CA ASN A 481 -29.84 33.01 4.53
C ASN A 481 -30.54 33.94 3.53
N LYS A 482 -29.86 34.36 2.46
CA LYS A 482 -30.44 35.24 1.45
C LYS A 482 -31.41 34.52 0.52
N THR A 483 -31.10 33.28 0.15
CA THR A 483 -31.90 32.53 -0.82
C THR A 483 -33.01 31.69 -0.18
N GLY A 484 -32.89 31.37 1.10
CA GLY A 484 -33.73 30.39 1.79
C GLY A 484 -33.44 28.94 1.37
N LEU A 485 -32.44 28.69 0.50
CA LEU A 485 -32.05 27.36 0.07
C LEU A 485 -31.34 26.61 1.20
N LYS A 486 -31.63 25.30 1.29
CA LYS A 486 -30.89 24.36 2.14
C LYS A 486 -30.48 23.19 1.28
N GLU A 487 -29.28 23.27 0.77
CA GLU A 487 -28.75 22.24 -0.12
C GLU A 487 -27.76 21.32 0.62
N ARG A 488 -27.65 20.07 0.15
CA ARG A 488 -26.74 19.08 0.76
C ARG A 488 -25.26 19.36 0.47
N THR A 489 -24.97 20.10 -0.59
CA THR A 489 -23.61 20.43 -1.03
C THR A 489 -23.53 21.88 -1.44
N PHE A 490 -22.39 22.51 -1.19
CA PHE A 490 -22.12 23.89 -1.64
C PHE A 490 -22.18 24.03 -3.16
N HIS A 491 -21.85 22.96 -3.91
CA HIS A 491 -22.02 22.90 -5.35
C HIS A 491 -23.49 23.17 -5.76
N ASN A 492 -24.44 22.42 -5.20
CA ASN A 492 -25.87 22.59 -5.49
C ASN A 492 -26.39 23.96 -5.05
N LEU A 493 -25.90 24.44 -3.91
CA LEU A 493 -26.28 25.75 -3.38
C LEU A 493 -25.87 26.86 -4.35
N THR A 494 -24.62 26.88 -4.80
CA THR A 494 -24.10 27.89 -5.74
C THR A 494 -24.71 27.77 -7.13
N GLN A 495 -24.98 26.57 -7.61
CA GLN A 495 -25.69 26.36 -8.89
C GLN A 495 -27.07 27.00 -8.88
N LYS A 496 -27.86 26.75 -7.84
CA LYS A 496 -29.23 27.32 -7.71
C LYS A 496 -29.22 28.81 -7.41
N ALA A 497 -28.29 29.25 -6.56
CA ALA A 497 -28.20 30.66 -6.19
C ALA A 497 -27.85 31.56 -7.38
N PHE A 498 -26.89 31.16 -8.21
CA PHE A 498 -26.31 31.96 -9.30
C PHE A 498 -26.63 31.45 -10.72
N GLY A 499 -27.44 30.39 -10.83
CA GLY A 499 -27.96 29.90 -12.12
C GLY A 499 -26.90 29.32 -13.06
N TRP A 500 -25.86 28.63 -12.56
CA TRP A 500 -24.84 28.00 -13.39
C TRP A 500 -24.95 26.47 -13.40
N HIS A 501 -24.42 25.79 -14.43
CA HIS A 501 -24.38 24.33 -14.53
C HIS A 501 -23.13 23.85 -15.26
N GLU A 502 -22.47 22.81 -14.73
CA GLU A 502 -21.20 22.28 -15.28
C GLU A 502 -21.37 21.60 -16.66
N VAL A 503 -22.47 20.91 -16.92
CA VAL A 503 -22.61 19.96 -18.06
C VAL A 503 -23.70 20.35 -19.06
N LYS A 504 -24.64 21.17 -18.71
CA LYS A 504 -25.70 21.62 -19.60
C LYS A 504 -25.79 23.15 -19.60
N ALA A 505 -25.69 23.74 -20.78
CA ALA A 505 -26.09 25.14 -20.97
C ALA A 505 -27.60 25.28 -20.74
N GLY A 506 -28.08 24.97 -19.53
CA GLY A 506 -29.47 25.03 -19.13
C GLY A 506 -29.69 26.26 -18.29
N ASN A 507 -30.56 27.12 -18.75
CA ASN A 507 -30.96 28.37 -18.09
C ASN A 507 -31.83 28.08 -16.87
N HIS A 508 -31.24 27.89 -15.70
CA HIS A 508 -31.95 28.17 -14.47
C HIS A 508 -31.78 29.67 -14.17
N PRO A 509 -32.87 30.43 -13.97
CA PRO A 509 -32.75 31.83 -13.57
C PRO A 509 -32.02 31.88 -12.20
N PRO A 510 -31.04 32.79 -12.04
CA PRO A 510 -30.40 32.98 -10.76
C PRO A 510 -31.38 33.48 -9.72
N ILE A 511 -31.26 33.03 -8.46
CA ILE A 511 -31.99 33.55 -7.32
C ILE A 511 -31.31 34.83 -6.80
N LEU A 512 -29.97 34.84 -6.84
CA LEU A 512 -29.15 36.00 -6.51
C LEU A 512 -28.58 36.63 -7.78
N GLU A 513 -28.78 37.91 -7.95
CA GLU A 513 -28.24 38.71 -9.05
C GLU A 513 -27.20 39.73 -8.55
N ILE A 514 -25.94 39.48 -8.86
CA ILE A 514 -24.84 40.39 -8.59
C ILE A 514 -24.93 41.62 -9.53
N ASP A 515 -25.31 41.35 -10.80
CA ASP A 515 -25.57 42.36 -11.79
C ASP A 515 -26.79 41.95 -12.62
N PRO A 516 -27.97 42.63 -12.41
CA PRO A 516 -29.20 42.32 -13.14
C PRO A 516 -29.07 42.47 -14.66
N THR A 517 -28.13 43.27 -15.14
CA THR A 517 -27.90 43.55 -16.56
C THR A 517 -27.00 42.54 -17.23
N ASN A 518 -26.28 41.70 -16.47
CA ASN A 518 -25.29 40.75 -16.97
C ASN A 518 -25.45 39.33 -16.39
N PRO A 519 -26.36 38.52 -16.93
CA PRO A 519 -26.55 37.13 -16.46
C PRO A 519 -25.31 36.26 -16.56
N ALA A 520 -24.40 36.58 -17.49
CA ALA A 520 -23.14 35.83 -17.65
C ALA A 520 -22.22 36.08 -16.44
N LEU A 521 -22.17 37.30 -15.92
CA LEU A 521 -21.37 37.66 -14.74
C LEU A 521 -21.87 36.91 -13.50
N ASN A 522 -23.18 36.80 -13.32
CA ASN A 522 -23.78 36.08 -12.20
C ASN A 522 -23.32 34.61 -12.19
N ARG A 523 -23.34 33.94 -13.36
CA ARG A 523 -22.88 32.56 -13.51
C ARG A 523 -21.39 32.42 -13.25
N GLN A 524 -20.57 33.30 -13.81
CA GLN A 524 -19.13 33.31 -13.59
C GLN A 524 -18.76 33.50 -12.11
N PHE A 525 -19.48 34.36 -11.43
CA PHE A 525 -19.31 34.60 -10.00
C PHE A 525 -19.65 33.34 -9.19
N GLY A 526 -20.76 32.67 -9.50
CA GLY A 526 -21.14 31.41 -8.86
C GLY A 526 -20.08 30.30 -9.04
N VAL A 527 -19.54 30.16 -10.26
CA VAL A 527 -18.45 29.22 -10.57
C VAL A 527 -17.19 29.58 -9.78
N LEU A 528 -16.84 30.87 -9.69
CA LEU A 528 -15.66 31.34 -8.94
C LEU A 528 -15.77 30.97 -7.46
N ILE A 529 -16.90 31.27 -6.81
CA ILE A 529 -17.12 30.97 -5.39
C ILE A 529 -17.07 29.47 -5.15
N TYR A 530 -17.74 28.68 -5.98
CA TYR A 530 -17.70 27.22 -5.89
C TYR A 530 -16.27 26.68 -6.03
N THR A 531 -15.52 27.17 -7.01
CA THR A 531 -14.14 26.72 -7.25
C THR A 531 -13.24 27.01 -6.05
N ILE A 532 -13.35 28.22 -5.48
CA ILE A 532 -12.56 28.59 -4.28
C ILE A 532 -12.97 27.72 -3.10
N HIS A 533 -14.26 27.54 -2.84
CA HIS A 533 -14.74 26.72 -1.75
C HIS A 533 -14.31 25.25 -1.91
N ASN A 534 -14.52 24.66 -3.09
CA ASN A 534 -14.16 23.27 -3.36
C ASN A 534 -12.64 23.03 -3.22
N LEU A 535 -11.82 23.98 -3.66
CA LEU A 535 -10.37 23.90 -3.53
C LEU A 535 -9.96 23.85 -2.04
N PHE A 536 -10.49 24.74 -1.23
CA PHE A 536 -10.05 24.88 0.16
C PHE A 536 -10.81 23.96 1.12
N GLU A 537 -12.14 23.82 1.01
CA GLU A 537 -12.91 22.95 1.89
C GLU A 537 -12.57 21.46 1.65
N ASN A 538 -12.65 21.01 0.41
CA ASN A 538 -12.43 19.59 0.11
C ASN A 538 -10.94 19.22 0.02
N LYS A 539 -10.12 20.03 -0.68
CA LYS A 539 -8.72 19.72 -0.92
C LYS A 539 -7.82 20.10 0.25
N PHE A 540 -7.98 21.31 0.77
CA PHE A 540 -7.14 21.83 1.84
C PHE A 540 -7.40 21.13 3.17
N LYS A 541 -8.67 20.87 3.51
CA LYS A 541 -9.08 20.20 4.76
C LYS A 541 -8.72 18.71 4.78
N HIS A 542 -8.96 18.00 3.66
CA HIS A 542 -8.76 16.54 3.58
C HIS A 542 -7.38 16.11 3.12
N GLU A 543 -6.66 16.95 2.39
CA GLU A 543 -5.33 16.67 1.85
C GLU A 543 -4.22 17.40 2.62
N ARG A 544 -4.43 17.75 3.88
CA ARG A 544 -3.43 18.38 4.74
C ARG A 544 -2.10 17.64 4.70
N GLY A 545 -1.04 18.28 4.17
CA GLY A 545 0.28 17.70 4.02
C GLY A 545 0.51 16.93 2.73
N GLN A 546 -0.45 16.91 1.80
CA GLN A 546 -0.24 16.38 0.46
C GLN A 546 0.43 17.40 -0.47
N GLU A 547 0.93 16.92 -1.63
CA GLU A 547 1.75 17.73 -2.54
C GLU A 547 1.04 18.96 -3.08
N THR A 548 -0.30 18.92 -3.25
CA THR A 548 -1.08 20.01 -3.83
C THR A 548 -0.96 21.34 -3.07
N PHE A 549 -0.89 21.29 -1.72
CA PHE A 549 -0.76 22.49 -0.87
C PHE A 549 0.57 22.55 -0.12
N LYS A 550 1.56 21.79 -0.55
CA LYS A 550 2.86 21.76 0.08
C LYS A 550 3.49 23.16 0.15
N TRP A 551 3.35 23.94 -0.89
CA TRP A 551 3.81 25.33 -0.96
C TRP A 551 3.25 26.21 0.18
N TYR A 552 1.98 26.01 0.58
CA TYR A 552 1.39 26.75 1.70
C TYR A 552 1.90 26.21 3.04
N PHE A 553 1.93 24.88 3.22
CA PHE A 553 2.38 24.30 4.50
C PHE A 553 3.87 24.48 4.75
N ASP A 554 4.67 24.56 3.71
CA ASP A 554 6.12 24.76 3.78
C ASP A 554 6.53 26.25 3.83
N ALA A 555 5.61 27.18 3.53
CA ALA A 555 5.89 28.62 3.56
C ALA A 555 6.25 29.14 4.97
N PRO A 556 7.06 30.18 5.09
CA PRO A 556 7.30 30.88 6.35
C PRO A 556 6.00 31.35 7.03
N GLU A 557 5.94 31.35 8.36
CA GLU A 557 4.70 31.73 9.08
C GLU A 557 4.24 33.14 8.73
N GLU A 558 5.15 34.05 8.52
CA GLU A 558 4.86 35.40 8.07
C GLU A 558 4.22 35.44 6.68
N GLU A 559 4.63 34.57 5.77
CA GLU A 559 4.05 34.42 4.45
C GLU A 559 2.67 33.77 4.53
N LYS A 560 2.53 32.74 5.38
CA LYS A 560 1.21 32.13 5.67
C LYS A 560 0.19 33.14 6.18
N ILE A 561 0.62 34.06 7.06
CA ILE A 561 -0.25 35.13 7.55
C ILE A 561 -0.68 36.03 6.39
N LEU A 562 0.23 36.42 5.52
CA LEU A 562 -0.09 37.24 4.35
C LEU A 562 -1.02 36.53 3.38
N LEU A 563 -0.76 35.24 3.08
CA LEU A 563 -1.63 34.42 2.24
C LEU A 563 -3.03 34.30 2.83
N ARG A 564 -3.14 34.07 4.14
CA ARG A 564 -4.45 34.07 4.83
C ARG A 564 -5.16 35.42 4.73
N MET A 565 -4.44 36.53 4.88
CA MET A 565 -4.99 37.87 4.71
C MET A 565 -5.55 38.05 3.29
N GLN A 566 -4.81 37.65 2.27
CA GLN A 566 -5.24 37.75 0.87
C GLN A 566 -6.48 36.89 0.59
N LEU A 567 -6.48 35.64 0.99
CA LEU A 567 -7.59 34.71 0.76
C LEU A 567 -8.85 35.13 1.53
N ASN A 568 -8.70 35.56 2.78
CA ASN A 568 -9.83 36.04 3.56
C ASN A 568 -10.35 37.39 3.05
N SER A 569 -9.50 38.21 2.45
CA SER A 569 -9.94 39.45 1.78
C SER A 569 -10.75 39.17 0.52
N ILE A 570 -10.38 38.13 -0.24
CA ILE A 570 -11.18 37.65 -1.39
C ILE A 570 -12.53 37.11 -0.90
N ALA A 571 -12.55 36.30 0.15
CA ALA A 571 -13.79 35.81 0.75
C ALA A 571 -14.67 36.97 1.28
N HIS A 572 -14.08 37.97 1.91
CA HIS A 572 -14.77 39.18 2.33
C HIS A 572 -15.35 39.97 1.15
N PHE A 573 -14.56 40.12 0.07
CA PHE A 573 -15.08 40.75 -1.15
C PHE A 573 -16.30 39.98 -1.70
N CYS A 574 -16.20 38.65 -1.82
CA CYS A 574 -17.31 37.83 -2.24
C CYS A 574 -18.52 37.95 -1.29
N TYR A 575 -18.28 38.01 0.02
CA TYR A 575 -19.32 38.21 1.02
C TYR A 575 -20.10 39.53 0.77
N ARG A 576 -19.38 40.62 0.54
CA ARG A 576 -20.01 41.93 0.27
C ARG A 576 -20.79 41.92 -1.04
N MET A 577 -20.26 41.28 -2.09
CA MET A 577 -20.99 41.14 -3.36
C MET A 577 -22.31 40.37 -3.18
N ILE A 578 -22.30 39.29 -2.40
CA ILE A 578 -23.52 38.52 -2.10
C ILE A 578 -24.45 39.32 -1.19
N GLU A 579 -23.90 40.00 -0.18
CA GLU A 579 -24.72 40.83 0.74
C GLU A 579 -25.51 41.89 -0.01
N THR A 580 -24.92 42.49 -1.05
CA THR A 580 -25.57 43.53 -1.87
C THR A 580 -26.36 42.99 -3.05
N ALA A 581 -26.26 41.69 -3.38
CA ALA A 581 -26.98 41.08 -4.48
C ALA A 581 -28.48 41.12 -4.31
N ASP A 582 -29.21 41.36 -5.40
CA ASP A 582 -30.67 41.34 -5.42
C ASP A 582 -31.19 39.89 -5.37
N VAL A 583 -32.26 39.68 -4.60
CA VAL A 583 -32.96 38.40 -4.50
C VAL A 583 -34.16 38.44 -5.43
N LYS A 584 -34.15 37.63 -6.47
CA LYS A 584 -35.35 37.45 -7.31
C LYS A 584 -36.43 36.69 -6.53
N LYS A 585 -37.59 37.28 -6.48
CA LYS A 585 -38.81 36.68 -5.89
C LYS A 585 -39.44 35.67 -6.85
#